data_6c1ebdeac31a99bb90ba8c4afad38760
#
_entry.id   6c1ebdeac31a99bb90ba8c4afad38760
#
_cell.length_a   1.000
_cell.length_b   1.000
_cell.length_c   1.000
_cell.angle_alpha   90.00
_cell.angle_beta   90.00
_cell.angle_gamma   90.00
#
_symmetry.space_group_name_H-M   'P 1'
#
loop_
_entity.id
_entity.type
_entity.pdbx_description
1 polymer ?
#
loop_
_entity_poly.entity_id
_entity_poly.type
_entity_poly.pdbx_seq_one_letter_code
_entity_poly.pdbx_strand_id
1 'polypeptide(L)'
;RTMLYNISTNKWDDGILKLFKIKKNILPEVKDCSDDFGSTHSSITGQSIPINGVVGDQQAATIGQCCFEPGSLKSTFGTGAFVLLNTGNKIIYSKNRLLTTIAYRLKGKTTYAMEGSIFIAGAGVQWLRDRMKFFKKAPETEKIIKSLKDNNNVYLVPAFTGLGAPYW
;
A
#
# COMPACT_ATOMS: atom_id res chain seq x y z
N ARG A 1 -6.34 5.18 5.35
CA ARG A 1 -5.89 4.20 6.36
C ARG A 1 -6.73 4.23 7.63
N THR A 2 -7.38 5.35 7.93
CA THR A 2 -8.27 5.43 9.10
C THR A 2 -9.58 4.67 8.91
N MET A 3 -9.98 4.39 7.67
CA MET A 3 -11.31 3.88 7.28
C MET A 3 -12.48 4.80 7.64
N LEU A 4 -12.21 6.03 8.03
CA LEU A 4 -13.20 7.03 8.42
C LEU A 4 -13.51 8.05 7.32
N TYR A 5 -12.71 8.01 6.23
CA TYR A 5 -12.80 8.97 5.14
C TYR A 5 -13.55 8.38 3.94
N ASN A 6 -14.59 9.06 3.50
CA ASN A 6 -15.36 8.65 2.33
C ASN A 6 -14.69 9.14 1.05
N ILE A 7 -14.11 8.21 0.29
CA ILE A 7 -13.36 8.52 -0.92
C ILE A 7 -14.22 9.05 -2.07
N SER A 8 -15.53 8.81 -2.05
CA SER A 8 -16.45 9.31 -3.07
C SER A 8 -16.82 10.77 -2.84
N THR A 9 -16.97 11.17 -1.59
CA THR A 9 -17.33 12.55 -1.22
C THR A 9 -16.13 13.41 -0.86
N ASN A 10 -14.94 12.80 -0.70
CA ASN A 10 -13.72 13.42 -0.21
C ASN A 10 -13.92 14.15 1.13
N LYS A 11 -14.62 13.51 2.06
CA LYS A 11 -14.91 14.02 3.40
C LYS A 11 -14.86 12.90 4.45
N TRP A 12 -14.71 13.28 5.71
CA TRP A 12 -14.95 12.39 6.83
C TRP A 12 -16.39 11.88 6.78
N ASP A 13 -16.60 10.58 6.91
CA ASP A 13 -17.92 9.95 6.82
C ASP A 13 -18.69 10.08 8.14
N ASP A 14 -19.70 10.91 8.16
CA ASP A 14 -20.49 11.18 9.38
C ASP A 14 -21.23 9.94 9.91
N GLY A 15 -21.61 9.00 9.02
CA GLY A 15 -22.26 7.74 9.41
C GLY A 15 -21.28 6.83 10.14
N ILE A 16 -20.08 6.66 9.61
CA ILE A 16 -19.00 5.87 10.22
C ILE A 16 -18.55 6.51 11.53
N LEU A 17 -18.36 7.83 11.56
CA LEU A 17 -17.99 8.54 12.79
C LEU A 17 -19.03 8.34 13.90
N LYS A 18 -20.33 8.41 13.55
CA LYS A 18 -21.41 8.15 14.50
C LYS A 18 -21.38 6.71 15.01
N LEU A 19 -21.17 5.74 14.12
CA LEU A 19 -21.05 4.31 14.48
C LEU A 19 -19.95 4.05 15.51
N PHE A 20 -18.79 4.65 15.29
CA PHE A 20 -17.64 4.50 16.19
C PHE A 20 -17.61 5.51 17.35
N LYS A 21 -18.62 6.38 17.45
CA LYS A 21 -18.72 7.45 18.46
C LYS A 21 -17.50 8.40 18.46
N ILE A 22 -16.96 8.67 17.27
CA ILE A 22 -15.81 9.57 17.08
C ILE A 22 -16.34 10.98 16.79
N LYS A 23 -15.88 11.95 17.57
CA LYS A 23 -16.24 13.36 17.37
C LYS A 23 -15.47 13.94 16.19
N LYS A 24 -16.14 14.57 15.23
CA LYS A 24 -15.54 15.14 14.01
C LYS A 24 -14.49 16.23 14.30
N ASN A 25 -14.66 16.97 15.39
CA ASN A 25 -13.76 18.05 15.77
C ASN A 25 -12.39 17.62 16.28
N ILE A 26 -12.18 16.31 16.52
CA ILE A 26 -10.84 15.77 16.86
C ILE A 26 -10.08 15.28 15.63
N LEU A 27 -10.72 15.24 14.48
CA LEU A 27 -10.09 14.78 13.24
C LEU A 27 -9.31 15.92 12.59
N PRO A 28 -8.15 15.62 11.99
CA PRO A 28 -7.35 16.62 11.30
C PRO A 28 -8.05 17.11 10.02
N GLU A 29 -7.66 18.28 9.57
CA GLU A 29 -7.96 18.72 8.21
C GLU A 29 -7.30 17.79 7.18
N VAL A 30 -8.07 17.44 6.15
CA VAL A 30 -7.54 16.61 5.04
C VAL A 30 -7.09 17.54 3.93
N LYS A 31 -5.79 17.52 3.65
CA LYS A 31 -5.12 18.35 2.66
C LYS A 31 -4.67 17.56 1.43
N ASP A 32 -4.21 18.25 0.41
CA ASP A 32 -3.51 17.63 -0.71
C ASP A 32 -2.19 17.02 -0.24
N CYS A 33 -1.64 16.07 -1.01
CA CYS A 33 -0.34 15.47 -0.66
C CYS A 33 0.82 16.50 -0.72
N SER A 34 0.65 17.56 -1.51
CA SER A 34 1.54 18.73 -1.54
C SER A 34 0.75 19.94 -1.06
N ASP A 35 1.00 20.37 0.17
CA ASP A 35 0.29 21.47 0.86
C ASP A 35 1.17 21.99 2.00
N ASP A 36 0.73 23.03 2.68
CA ASP A 36 1.36 23.50 3.91
C ASP A 36 0.88 22.66 5.11
N PHE A 37 1.78 21.86 5.67
CA PHE A 37 1.56 21.07 6.90
C PHE A 37 2.24 21.71 8.12
N GLY A 38 2.69 22.95 8.01
CA GLY A 38 3.45 23.65 9.04
C GLY A 38 4.95 23.44 8.89
N SER A 39 5.68 23.60 10.00
CA SER A 39 7.15 23.52 10.01
C SER A 39 7.65 22.71 11.20
N THR A 40 8.85 22.19 11.09
CA THR A 40 9.53 21.52 12.20
C THR A 40 9.85 22.53 13.30
N HIS A 41 9.87 22.07 14.55
CA HIS A 41 10.34 22.89 15.65
C HIS A 41 11.87 22.97 15.66
N SER A 42 12.40 24.19 15.80
CA SER A 42 13.86 24.45 15.72
C SER A 42 14.68 23.68 16.76
N SER A 43 14.11 23.34 17.92
CA SER A 43 14.80 22.53 18.92
C SER A 43 15.09 21.10 18.48
N ILE A 44 14.39 20.58 17.44
CA ILE A 44 14.58 19.22 16.92
C ILE A 44 15.58 19.22 15.76
N THR A 45 15.48 20.21 14.87
CA THR A 45 16.22 20.24 13.60
C THR A 45 17.27 21.35 13.52
N GLY A 46 17.41 22.14 14.58
CA GLY A 46 18.30 23.31 14.62
C GLY A 46 17.74 24.55 13.92
N GLN A 47 16.77 24.37 13.03
CA GLN A 47 16.07 25.44 12.30
C GLN A 47 14.63 25.05 11.99
N SER A 48 13.80 26.03 11.68
CA SER A 48 12.43 25.76 11.21
C SER A 48 12.45 25.36 9.75
N ILE A 49 12.03 24.14 9.44
CA ILE A 49 11.97 23.58 8.09
C ILE A 49 10.50 23.37 7.71
N PRO A 50 9.98 23.96 6.63
CA PRO A 50 8.61 23.77 6.19
C PRO A 50 8.34 22.33 5.78
N ILE A 51 7.16 21.81 6.14
CA ILE A 51 6.68 20.47 5.76
C ILE A 51 5.66 20.67 4.64
N ASN A 52 6.07 20.44 3.40
CA ASN A 52 5.27 20.72 2.21
C ASN A 52 4.73 19.48 1.52
N GLY A 53 4.91 18.30 2.11
CA GLY A 53 4.43 17.06 1.53
C GLY A 53 4.17 15.98 2.57
N VAL A 54 3.00 15.34 2.46
CA VAL A 54 2.61 14.19 3.30
C VAL A 54 1.90 13.18 2.41
N VAL A 55 2.37 11.94 2.44
CA VAL A 55 1.78 10.85 1.66
C VAL A 55 2.02 9.50 2.35
N GLY A 56 1.08 8.56 2.22
CA GLY A 56 1.27 7.19 2.72
C GLY A 56 2.38 6.46 1.95
N ASP A 57 3.06 5.52 2.59
CA ASP A 57 4.23 4.81 2.05
C ASP A 57 3.96 4.12 0.70
N GLN A 58 2.85 3.38 0.59
CA GLN A 58 2.48 2.68 -0.64
C GLN A 58 2.08 3.65 -1.76
N GLN A 59 1.41 4.74 -1.41
CA GLN A 59 1.04 5.83 -2.31
C GLN A 59 2.29 6.62 -2.76
N ALA A 60 3.21 6.89 -1.86
CA ALA A 60 4.50 7.50 -2.18
C ALA A 60 5.31 6.62 -3.15
N ALA A 61 5.32 5.31 -2.94
CA ALA A 61 5.96 4.37 -3.86
C ALA A 61 5.32 4.38 -5.26
N THR A 62 4.00 4.62 -5.37
CA THR A 62 3.32 4.76 -6.67
C THR A 62 3.84 5.99 -7.43
N ILE A 63 4.03 7.10 -6.73
CA ILE A 63 4.63 8.32 -7.28
C ILE A 63 6.11 8.08 -7.63
N GLY A 64 6.87 7.47 -6.71
CA GLY A 64 8.29 7.19 -6.89
C GLY A 64 8.60 6.23 -8.04
N GLN A 65 7.65 5.37 -8.41
CA GLN A 65 7.72 4.49 -9.58
C GLN A 65 7.09 5.12 -10.83
N CYS A 66 6.79 6.40 -10.82
CA CYS A 66 6.23 7.15 -11.94
C CYS A 66 4.90 6.57 -12.47
N CYS A 67 4.08 5.96 -11.62
CA CYS A 67 2.78 5.40 -11.99
C CYS A 67 1.71 6.51 -12.08
N PHE A 68 1.89 7.48 -12.95
CA PHE A 68 1.00 8.63 -13.08
C PHE A 68 -0.16 8.39 -14.03
N GLU A 69 0.01 7.53 -15.01
CA GLU A 69 -1.02 7.27 -16.02
C GLU A 69 -2.01 6.22 -15.54
N PRO A 70 -3.32 6.36 -15.87
CA PRO A 70 -4.29 5.30 -15.63
C PRO A 70 -3.86 3.99 -16.30
N GLY A 71 -3.93 2.89 -15.55
CA GLY A 71 -3.44 1.59 -15.96
C GLY A 71 -2.00 1.29 -15.55
N SER A 72 -1.23 2.28 -15.10
CA SER A 72 0.08 2.04 -14.51
C SER A 72 -0.05 1.29 -13.19
N LEU A 73 0.84 0.33 -12.98
CA LEU A 73 0.84 -0.53 -11.81
C LEU A 73 2.21 -0.53 -11.15
N LYS A 74 2.24 -0.37 -9.83
CA LYS A 74 3.43 -0.63 -9.03
C LYS A 74 3.22 -1.85 -8.14
N SER A 75 4.28 -2.60 -7.91
CA SER A 75 4.29 -3.68 -6.94
C SER A 75 5.49 -3.54 -6.01
N THR A 76 5.24 -3.58 -4.71
CA THR A 76 6.27 -3.58 -3.68
C THR A 76 6.39 -4.97 -3.11
N PHE A 77 7.57 -5.58 -3.23
CA PHE A 77 7.89 -6.88 -2.65
C PHE A 77 8.78 -6.68 -1.43
N GLY A 78 8.28 -7.07 -0.27
CA GLY A 78 8.99 -7.12 1.00
C GLY A 78 8.62 -8.40 1.74
N THR A 79 8.33 -8.32 3.04
CA THR A 79 7.74 -9.41 3.83
C THR A 79 6.47 -9.92 3.17
N GLY A 80 5.56 -9.00 2.84
CA GLY A 80 4.41 -9.21 1.96
C GLY A 80 4.63 -8.57 0.59
N ALA A 81 3.60 -8.57 -0.24
CA ALA A 81 3.56 -7.83 -1.50
C ALA A 81 2.33 -6.93 -1.55
N PHE A 82 2.52 -5.70 -2.08
CA PHE A 82 1.47 -4.69 -2.16
C PHE A 82 1.45 -4.13 -3.58
N VAL A 83 0.31 -4.32 -4.24
CA VAL A 83 0.10 -3.89 -5.62
C VAL A 83 -0.88 -2.73 -5.63
N LEU A 84 -0.52 -1.63 -6.30
CA LEU A 84 -1.44 -0.53 -6.60
C LEU A 84 -1.53 -0.33 -8.11
N LEU A 85 -2.75 -0.31 -8.61
CA LEU A 85 -3.10 0.00 -9.99
C LEU A 85 -3.76 1.39 -10.03
N ASN A 86 -3.15 2.34 -10.71
CA ASN A 86 -3.71 3.68 -10.91
C ASN A 86 -4.97 3.58 -11.80
N THR A 87 -6.11 4.09 -11.30
CA THR A 87 -7.39 4.11 -12.03
C THR A 87 -7.76 5.52 -12.52
N GLY A 88 -6.84 6.50 -12.38
CA GLY A 88 -7.06 7.88 -12.73
C GLY A 88 -8.11 8.56 -11.83
N ASN A 89 -9.00 9.32 -12.44
CA ASN A 89 -10.08 10.03 -11.73
C ASN A 89 -11.34 9.17 -11.50
N LYS A 90 -11.27 7.86 -11.76
CA LYS A 90 -12.41 6.96 -11.66
C LYS A 90 -12.33 6.10 -10.41
N ILE A 91 -13.38 6.11 -9.60
CA ILE A 91 -13.56 5.16 -8.51
C ILE A 91 -14.04 3.85 -9.13
N ILE A 92 -13.18 2.83 -9.13
CA ILE A 92 -13.49 1.51 -9.68
C ILE A 92 -13.63 0.53 -8.52
N TYR A 93 -14.80 -0.03 -8.32
CA TYR A 93 -15.03 -1.09 -7.35
C TYR A 93 -14.73 -2.45 -7.97
N SER A 94 -13.83 -3.19 -7.34
CA SER A 94 -13.45 -4.53 -7.79
C SER A 94 -14.57 -5.54 -7.60
N LYS A 95 -14.81 -6.38 -8.62
CA LYS A 95 -15.67 -7.58 -8.49
C LYS A 95 -14.93 -8.74 -7.81
N ASN A 96 -13.62 -8.61 -7.63
CA ASN A 96 -12.74 -9.64 -7.07
C ASN A 96 -12.16 -9.26 -5.70
N ARG A 97 -12.91 -8.48 -4.91
CA ARG A 97 -12.55 -8.09 -3.53
C ARG A 97 -11.20 -7.39 -3.39
N LEU A 98 -10.74 -6.67 -4.42
CA LEU A 98 -9.63 -5.72 -4.27
C LEU A 98 -10.14 -4.43 -3.63
N LEU A 99 -9.29 -3.74 -2.90
CA LEU A 99 -9.65 -2.48 -2.27
C LEU A 99 -9.60 -1.34 -3.28
N THR A 100 -10.51 -0.39 -3.14
CA THR A 100 -10.46 0.89 -3.85
C THR A 100 -9.99 1.96 -2.87
N THR A 101 -9.00 2.74 -3.27
CA THR A 101 -8.37 3.75 -2.40
C THR A 101 -8.05 5.02 -3.18
N ILE A 102 -7.67 6.08 -2.47
CA ILE A 102 -7.04 7.25 -3.06
C ILE A 102 -5.54 6.95 -3.20
N ALA A 103 -5.01 7.10 -4.42
CA ALA A 103 -3.58 7.04 -4.66
C ALA A 103 -2.90 8.33 -4.15
N TYR A 104 -3.37 9.48 -4.60
CA TYR A 104 -2.91 10.79 -4.15
C TYR A 104 -3.92 11.88 -4.53
N ARG A 105 -3.80 13.04 -3.92
CA ARG A 105 -4.52 14.27 -4.31
C ARG A 105 -3.52 15.40 -4.48
N LEU A 106 -3.54 16.05 -5.64
CA LEU A 106 -2.67 17.16 -5.99
C LEU A 106 -3.47 18.26 -6.68
N LYS A 107 -3.30 19.50 -6.24
CA LYS A 107 -4.01 20.68 -6.78
C LYS A 107 -5.54 20.46 -6.87
N GLY A 108 -6.09 19.88 -5.80
CA GLY A 108 -7.52 19.56 -5.68
C GLY A 108 -8.00 18.39 -6.54
N LYS A 109 -7.14 17.74 -7.32
CA LYS A 109 -7.49 16.60 -8.18
C LYS A 109 -7.13 15.29 -7.49
N THR A 110 -8.13 14.44 -7.27
CA THR A 110 -7.96 13.12 -6.67
C THR A 110 -7.66 12.09 -7.77
N THR A 111 -6.59 11.32 -7.57
CA THR A 111 -6.28 10.12 -8.35
C THR A 111 -6.58 8.91 -7.48
N TYR A 112 -7.33 7.96 -8.03
CA TYR A 112 -7.73 6.73 -7.36
C TYR A 112 -6.84 5.56 -7.77
N ALA A 113 -6.86 4.51 -6.94
CA ALA A 113 -6.17 3.26 -7.25
C ALA A 113 -6.98 2.06 -6.76
N MET A 114 -6.70 0.92 -7.36
CA MET A 114 -7.10 -0.39 -6.88
C MET A 114 -5.91 -1.04 -6.18
N GLU A 115 -6.13 -1.59 -4.98
CA GLU A 115 -5.08 -2.14 -4.14
C GLU A 115 -5.32 -3.62 -3.86
N GLY A 116 -4.26 -4.44 -4.02
CA GLY A 116 -4.20 -5.83 -3.57
C GLY A 116 -3.01 -6.04 -2.65
N SER A 117 -3.23 -6.75 -1.55
CA SER A 117 -2.20 -7.07 -0.56
C SER A 117 -2.03 -8.58 -0.43
N ILE A 118 -0.79 -9.05 -0.40
CA ILE A 118 -0.41 -10.44 -0.13
C ILE A 118 0.45 -10.42 1.14
N PHE A 119 0.05 -11.16 2.17
CA PHE A 119 0.70 -11.06 3.49
C PHE A 119 2.08 -11.70 3.52
N ILE A 120 2.27 -12.78 2.80
CA ILE A 120 3.52 -13.54 2.77
C ILE A 120 4.08 -13.57 1.34
N ALA A 121 5.15 -12.82 1.10
CA ALA A 121 5.93 -12.84 -0.15
C ALA A 121 7.39 -13.19 0.16
N GLY A 122 8.26 -12.22 0.35
CA GLY A 122 9.66 -12.43 0.71
C GLY A 122 9.84 -13.19 2.03
N ALA A 123 8.90 -13.05 2.98
CA ALA A 123 8.90 -13.84 4.22
C ALA A 123 8.81 -15.35 3.96
N GLY A 124 8.11 -15.79 2.92
CA GLY A 124 8.06 -17.20 2.51
C GLY A 124 9.44 -17.72 2.10
N VAL A 125 10.16 -16.94 1.31
CA VAL A 125 11.55 -17.27 0.91
C VAL A 125 12.49 -17.30 2.12
N GLN A 126 12.35 -16.32 3.03
CA GLN A 126 13.13 -16.31 4.27
C GLN A 126 12.82 -17.54 5.14
N TRP A 127 11.55 -17.94 5.25
CA TRP A 127 11.15 -19.13 5.99
C TRP A 127 11.76 -20.40 5.40
N LEU A 128 11.74 -20.56 4.07
CA LEU A 128 12.38 -21.69 3.38
C LEU A 128 13.90 -21.72 3.66
N ARG A 129 14.55 -20.58 3.70
CA ARG A 129 15.97 -20.46 4.03
C ARG A 129 16.26 -20.73 5.51
N ASP A 130 15.57 -20.02 6.41
CA ASP A 130 15.98 -19.90 7.82
C ASP A 130 15.40 -21.02 8.70
N ARG A 131 14.22 -21.53 8.37
CA ARG A 131 13.55 -22.58 9.13
C ARG A 131 13.66 -23.95 8.46
N MET A 132 13.37 -24.00 7.17
CA MET A 132 13.43 -25.27 6.42
C MET A 132 14.87 -25.62 5.99
N LYS A 133 15.79 -24.65 5.97
CA LYS A 133 17.21 -24.85 5.60
C LYS A 133 17.41 -25.40 4.18
N PHE A 134 16.50 -25.14 3.25
CA PHE A 134 16.57 -25.64 1.88
C PHE A 134 17.72 -25.02 1.07
N PHE A 135 18.15 -23.82 1.44
CA PHE A 135 19.30 -23.11 0.85
C PHE A 135 19.89 -22.15 1.89
N LYS A 136 21.11 -21.68 1.65
CA LYS A 136 21.82 -20.79 2.59
C LYS A 136 21.60 -19.30 2.28
N LYS A 137 21.51 -18.93 1.00
CA LYS A 137 21.39 -17.54 0.54
C LYS A 137 20.24 -17.43 -0.46
N ALA A 138 19.46 -16.37 -0.36
CA ALA A 138 18.32 -16.15 -1.26
C ALA A 138 18.67 -16.19 -2.76
N PRO A 139 19.81 -15.66 -3.25
CA PRO A 139 20.17 -15.78 -4.66
C PRO A 139 20.37 -17.21 -5.18
N GLU A 140 20.54 -18.21 -4.29
CA GLU A 140 20.65 -19.61 -4.71
C GLU A 140 19.34 -20.14 -5.32
N THR A 141 18.19 -19.55 -4.92
CA THR A 141 16.88 -19.94 -5.44
C THR A 141 16.79 -19.77 -6.95
N GLU A 142 17.39 -18.74 -7.51
CA GLU A 142 17.41 -18.51 -8.96
C GLU A 142 18.14 -19.65 -9.71
N LYS A 143 19.29 -20.09 -9.16
CA LYS A 143 20.04 -21.21 -9.75
C LYS A 143 19.26 -22.51 -9.67
N ILE A 144 18.61 -22.76 -8.53
CA ILE A 144 17.79 -23.96 -8.32
C ILE A 144 16.63 -23.97 -9.32
N ILE A 145 15.91 -22.86 -9.44
CA ILE A 145 14.76 -22.73 -10.36
C ILE A 145 15.21 -22.96 -11.81
N LYS A 146 16.33 -22.38 -12.23
CA LYS A 146 16.87 -22.54 -13.60
C LYS A 146 17.29 -23.98 -13.91
N SER A 147 17.58 -24.81 -12.89
CA SER A 147 17.94 -26.21 -13.08
C SER A 147 16.72 -27.14 -13.19
N LEU A 148 15.52 -26.68 -12.84
CA LEU A 148 14.31 -27.48 -12.87
C LEU A 148 13.62 -27.34 -14.23
N LYS A 149 13.08 -28.44 -14.76
CA LYS A 149 12.25 -28.43 -15.98
C LYS A 149 10.85 -27.90 -15.71
N ASP A 150 10.30 -28.25 -14.56
CA ASP A 150 8.97 -27.86 -14.09
C ASP A 150 8.92 -27.93 -12.55
N ASN A 151 7.78 -27.66 -11.97
CA ASN A 151 7.56 -27.72 -10.52
C ASN A 151 7.03 -29.09 -10.03
N ASN A 152 6.97 -30.11 -10.88
CA ASN A 152 6.47 -31.45 -10.57
C ASN A 152 5.08 -31.44 -9.86
N ASN A 153 4.23 -30.48 -10.21
CA ASN A 153 2.92 -30.24 -9.57
C ASN A 153 3.00 -29.96 -8.06
N VAL A 154 4.15 -29.48 -7.56
CA VAL A 154 4.30 -29.06 -6.16
C VAL A 154 4.04 -27.56 -6.05
N TYR A 155 3.11 -27.19 -5.19
CA TYR A 155 2.71 -25.81 -4.92
C TYR A 155 2.75 -25.53 -3.43
N LEU A 156 3.27 -24.36 -3.06
CA LEU A 156 3.25 -23.85 -1.69
C LEU A 156 2.37 -22.60 -1.64
N VAL A 157 1.30 -22.64 -0.86
CA VAL A 157 0.49 -21.46 -0.53
C VAL A 157 0.91 -20.99 0.86
N PRO A 158 1.66 -19.88 0.98
CA PRO A 158 2.23 -19.43 2.25
C PRO A 158 1.17 -18.66 3.06
N ALA A 159 0.11 -19.32 3.49
CA ALA A 159 -0.99 -18.72 4.24
C ALA A 159 -0.77 -18.79 5.77
N PHE A 160 0.47 -18.66 6.26
CA PHE A 160 0.83 -18.81 7.67
C PHE A 160 0.15 -17.80 8.60
N THR A 161 -0.21 -16.64 8.09
CA THR A 161 -0.92 -15.56 8.80
C THR A 161 -2.24 -15.21 8.14
N GLY A 162 -2.79 -16.13 7.35
CA GLY A 162 -3.93 -15.89 6.48
C GLY A 162 -3.53 -15.44 5.08
N LEU A 163 -4.52 -15.25 4.24
CA LEU A 163 -4.39 -14.77 2.87
C LEU A 163 -4.83 -13.30 2.83
N GLY A 164 -4.14 -12.48 2.05
CA GLY A 164 -4.59 -11.15 1.72
C GLY A 164 -5.66 -11.16 0.62
N ALA A 165 -5.63 -10.17 -0.28
CA ALA A 165 -6.53 -10.14 -1.41
C ALA A 165 -6.50 -11.45 -2.23
N PRO A 166 -7.63 -11.97 -2.69
CA PRO A 166 -9.01 -11.49 -2.51
C PRO A 166 -9.76 -12.13 -1.33
N TYR A 167 -9.08 -12.83 -0.44
CA TYR A 167 -9.71 -13.67 0.60
C TYR A 167 -9.88 -12.97 1.95
N TRP A 168 -9.08 -11.92 2.23
CA TRP A 168 -9.08 -11.05 3.44
C TRP A 168 -9.42 -11.74 4.77
#